data_6fa415defdf4deacc49348ab97462df2
#
_entry.id   6fa415defdf4deacc49348ab97462df2
#
_cell.length_a   1.000
_cell.length_b   1.000
_cell.length_c   1.000
_cell.angle_alpha   90.00
_cell.angle_beta   90.00
_cell.angle_gamma   90.00
#
_symmetry.space_group_name_H-M   'P 1'
#
loop_
_entity.id
_entity.type
_entity.pdbx_description
1 polymer ?
#
loop_
_entity_poly.entity_id
_entity_poly.type
_entity_poly.pdbx_seq_one_letter_code
_entity_poly.pdbx_strand_id
1 'polypeptide(L)'
;CAPLSEKRCDELGLNMMEENNTSLLGTPFTVTVDLLGNGCTTGVSIHDRAATIRALADPATRATDLGRPGHINPLRARQKGVLRRPGHTEAAIDLARLAGLQPAGALIEIMNEDGTMARLPQLTEIARKFGLKIISIASLIEYRLREESIVEKGETVDLPTAWGDFRITPFRQKSNGLEHVALTKGEWTEDEPVLTRVHSSCATGDIFGSCRCDCGDQLHEAMRMIEQEGKGAIIYLQQEGRGIGLCNKIKAYKLQDEGLDTVDANVRLGFGVDERDYGVGASIIREMGIKHMRLMTNNPLKRAGLEGYGLKIDQIVPIVIAPNEHNLRYLKTKEQRMHHTLGLDKQ
;
A
#
# COMPACT_ATOMS: atom_id res chain seq x y z
N CYS A 1 1.39 -12.49 -18.53
CA CYS A 1 0.54 -11.38 -18.05
C CYS A 1 0.96 -10.07 -18.72
N ALA A 2 0.01 -9.14 -18.89
CA ALA A 2 0.23 -7.83 -19.47
C ALA A 2 -0.19 -6.72 -18.50
N PRO A 3 0.71 -6.22 -17.64
CA PRO A 3 0.45 -5.04 -16.83
C PRO A 3 0.08 -3.83 -17.68
N LEU A 4 -0.97 -3.14 -17.29
CA LEU A 4 -1.48 -1.91 -17.93
C LEU A 4 -1.80 -0.87 -16.86
N SER A 5 -1.71 0.40 -17.22
CA SER A 5 -2.21 1.47 -16.35
C SER A 5 -3.72 1.35 -16.19
N GLU A 6 -4.24 1.82 -15.04
CA GLU A 6 -5.67 1.85 -14.75
C GLU A 6 -6.45 2.58 -15.85
N LYS A 7 -5.95 3.76 -16.27
CA LYS A 7 -6.50 4.53 -17.38
C LYS A 7 -6.61 3.71 -18.66
N ARG A 8 -5.56 2.95 -19.01
CA ARG A 8 -5.54 2.12 -20.22
C ARG A 8 -6.54 0.97 -20.14
N CYS A 9 -6.70 0.36 -18.97
CA CYS A 9 -7.75 -0.65 -18.76
C CYS A 9 -9.14 -0.07 -19.00
N ASP A 10 -9.39 1.15 -18.51
CA ASP A 10 -10.69 1.83 -18.71
C ASP A 10 -10.94 2.14 -20.19
N GLU A 11 -9.95 2.70 -20.89
CA GLU A 11 -10.02 2.99 -22.34
C GLU A 11 -10.33 1.75 -23.18
N LEU A 12 -9.77 0.61 -22.81
CA LEU A 12 -9.97 -0.67 -23.48
C LEU A 12 -11.20 -1.45 -22.97
N GLY A 13 -11.92 -0.95 -21.95
CA GLY A 13 -13.06 -1.64 -21.35
C GLY A 13 -12.70 -2.98 -20.72
N LEU A 14 -11.51 -3.06 -20.08
CA LEU A 14 -11.03 -4.25 -19.40
C LEU A 14 -11.56 -4.27 -17.96
N ASN A 15 -12.70 -4.88 -17.76
CA ASN A 15 -13.30 -5.07 -16.44
C ASN A 15 -12.48 -6.09 -15.62
N MET A 16 -12.58 -6.00 -14.30
CA MET A 16 -11.99 -7.01 -13.41
C MET A 16 -12.59 -8.38 -13.72
N MET A 17 -11.76 -9.41 -13.65
CA MET A 17 -12.17 -10.81 -13.90
C MET A 17 -13.17 -11.28 -12.85
N GLU A 18 -12.99 -10.85 -11.60
CA GLU A 18 -13.85 -11.16 -10.47
C GLU A 18 -14.14 -9.88 -9.67
N GLU A 19 -15.42 -9.67 -9.31
CA GLU A 19 -15.82 -8.56 -8.45
C GLU A 19 -15.31 -8.74 -7.02
N ASN A 20 -15.33 -9.98 -6.53
CA ASN A 20 -14.82 -10.36 -5.22
C ASN A 20 -13.52 -11.16 -5.36
N ASN A 21 -12.40 -10.47 -5.47
CA ASN A 21 -11.10 -11.10 -5.64
C ASN A 21 -10.62 -11.76 -4.34
N THR A 22 -10.62 -13.09 -4.31
CA THR A 22 -10.18 -13.94 -3.19
C THR A 22 -8.74 -14.44 -3.33
N SER A 23 -7.98 -13.98 -4.33
CA SER A 23 -6.59 -14.41 -4.52
C SER A 23 -5.71 -13.95 -3.35
N LEU A 24 -4.74 -14.79 -2.95
CA LEU A 24 -3.88 -14.59 -1.79
C LEU A 24 -3.21 -13.20 -1.74
N LEU A 25 -2.78 -12.69 -2.90
CA LEU A 25 -2.09 -11.40 -3.02
C LEU A 25 -2.95 -10.30 -3.65
N GLY A 26 -4.26 -10.56 -3.85
CA GLY A 26 -5.17 -9.62 -4.48
C GLY A 26 -4.75 -9.24 -5.90
N THR A 27 -4.18 -10.19 -6.67
CA THR A 27 -3.67 -9.93 -8.03
C THR A 27 -4.79 -9.41 -8.92
N PRO A 28 -4.64 -8.21 -9.53
CA PRO A 28 -5.73 -7.49 -10.18
C PRO A 28 -5.91 -7.95 -11.64
N PHE A 29 -6.31 -9.20 -11.83
CA PHE A 29 -6.64 -9.74 -13.15
C PHE A 29 -7.89 -9.06 -13.73
N THR A 30 -7.80 -8.69 -15.00
CA THR A 30 -8.96 -8.29 -15.80
C THR A 30 -9.41 -9.46 -16.67
N VAL A 31 -10.53 -9.29 -17.39
CA VAL A 31 -10.95 -10.24 -18.42
C VAL A 31 -9.81 -10.48 -19.41
N THR A 32 -9.62 -11.74 -19.83
CA THR A 32 -8.60 -12.11 -20.82
C THR A 32 -8.96 -11.65 -22.21
N VAL A 33 -7.96 -11.36 -23.05
CA VAL A 33 -8.17 -10.81 -24.39
C VAL A 33 -7.22 -11.39 -25.42
N ASP A 34 -7.64 -11.30 -26.70
CA ASP A 34 -6.80 -11.49 -27.88
C ASP A 34 -7.07 -10.40 -28.89
N LEU A 35 -6.05 -10.00 -29.66
CA LEU A 35 -6.22 -9.07 -30.78
C LEU A 35 -7.00 -9.73 -31.91
N LEU A 36 -8.01 -9.04 -32.42
CA LEU A 36 -8.81 -9.45 -33.58
C LEU A 36 -8.19 -8.93 -34.87
N GLY A 37 -8.07 -9.81 -35.86
CA GLY A 37 -7.50 -9.44 -37.17
C GLY A 37 -5.98 -9.20 -37.13
N ASN A 38 -5.46 -8.34 -37.97
CA ASN A 38 -4.04 -8.00 -38.09
C ASN A 38 -3.09 -9.23 -38.23
N GLY A 39 -3.56 -10.29 -38.87
CA GLY A 39 -2.80 -11.52 -39.03
C GLY A 39 -2.82 -12.47 -37.83
N CYS A 40 -3.53 -12.13 -36.75
CA CYS A 40 -3.75 -13.02 -35.64
C CYS A 40 -4.76 -14.12 -36.01
N THR A 41 -4.51 -15.33 -35.50
CA THR A 41 -5.33 -16.52 -35.74
C THR A 41 -6.15 -16.88 -34.51
N THR A 42 -5.75 -17.93 -33.77
CA THR A 42 -6.45 -18.41 -32.59
C THR A 42 -6.02 -17.70 -31.27
N GLY A 43 -5.07 -16.77 -31.35
CA GLY A 43 -4.54 -16.08 -30.16
C GLY A 43 -3.47 -16.85 -29.37
N VAL A 44 -3.29 -18.14 -29.64
CA VAL A 44 -2.41 -19.04 -28.83
C VAL A 44 -0.94 -18.91 -29.20
N SER A 45 -0.63 -18.67 -30.47
CA SER A 45 0.76 -18.63 -30.96
C SER A 45 1.56 -17.52 -30.28
N ILE A 46 2.90 -17.69 -30.25
CA ILE A 46 3.78 -16.63 -29.70
C ILE A 46 3.65 -15.32 -30.49
N HIS A 47 3.36 -15.41 -31.78
CA HIS A 47 3.15 -14.25 -32.65
C HIS A 47 1.85 -13.53 -32.30
N ASP A 48 0.74 -14.24 -32.17
CA ASP A 48 -0.57 -13.69 -31.81
C ASP A 48 -0.52 -13.05 -30.41
N ARG A 49 0.10 -13.75 -29.47
CA ARG A 49 0.26 -13.24 -28.08
C ARG A 49 1.13 -11.98 -28.03
N ALA A 50 2.23 -11.96 -28.78
CA ALA A 50 3.07 -10.77 -28.88
C ALA A 50 2.34 -9.61 -29.58
N ALA A 51 1.55 -9.88 -30.64
CA ALA A 51 0.71 -8.89 -31.30
C ALA A 51 -0.33 -8.30 -30.35
N THR A 52 -1.02 -9.15 -29.58
CA THR A 52 -2.00 -8.74 -28.57
C THR A 52 -1.35 -7.84 -27.50
N ILE A 53 -0.18 -8.22 -26.96
CA ILE A 53 0.51 -7.39 -25.95
C ILE A 53 0.92 -6.03 -26.52
N ARG A 54 1.42 -5.98 -27.76
CA ARG A 54 1.74 -4.72 -28.43
C ARG A 54 0.49 -3.85 -28.63
N ALA A 55 -0.61 -4.44 -29.07
CA ALA A 55 -1.89 -3.74 -29.25
C ALA A 55 -2.41 -3.17 -27.92
N LEU A 56 -2.27 -3.90 -26.81
CA LEU A 56 -2.66 -3.39 -25.48
C LEU A 56 -1.88 -2.11 -25.10
N ALA A 57 -0.60 -2.03 -25.50
CA ALA A 57 0.25 -0.87 -25.26
C ALA A 57 0.01 0.28 -26.25
N ASP A 58 -0.49 0.00 -27.46
CA ASP A 58 -0.68 1.00 -28.52
C ASP A 58 -1.90 1.89 -28.23
N PRO A 59 -1.71 3.22 -28.09
CA PRO A 59 -2.83 4.14 -27.85
C PRO A 59 -3.90 4.12 -28.95
N ALA A 60 -3.57 3.72 -30.18
CA ALA A 60 -4.49 3.65 -31.30
C ALA A 60 -5.47 2.46 -31.20
N THR A 61 -5.15 1.43 -30.42
CA THR A 61 -6.01 0.25 -30.24
C THR A 61 -7.25 0.60 -29.45
N ARG A 62 -8.41 0.20 -29.95
CA ARG A 62 -9.74 0.42 -29.34
C ARG A 62 -10.27 -0.86 -28.71
N ALA A 63 -11.22 -0.73 -27.80
CA ALA A 63 -11.90 -1.84 -27.14
C ALA A 63 -12.50 -2.87 -28.12
N THR A 64 -12.97 -2.40 -29.30
CA THR A 64 -13.54 -3.22 -30.37
C THR A 64 -12.52 -4.06 -31.13
N ASP A 65 -11.23 -3.75 -31.01
CA ASP A 65 -10.17 -4.47 -31.69
C ASP A 65 -9.72 -5.73 -30.88
N LEU A 66 -10.33 -5.94 -29.71
CA LEU A 66 -10.01 -7.03 -28.79
C LEU A 66 -11.17 -8.01 -28.64
N GLY A 67 -10.90 -9.31 -28.86
CA GLY A 67 -11.80 -10.43 -28.52
C GLY A 67 -11.74 -10.76 -27.03
N ARG A 68 -12.85 -11.18 -26.44
CA ARG A 68 -13.01 -11.59 -25.04
C ARG A 68 -13.87 -12.84 -24.95
N PRO A 69 -13.47 -13.90 -24.23
CA PRO A 69 -12.15 -14.09 -23.59
C PRO A 69 -11.04 -14.34 -24.60
N GLY A 70 -9.78 -14.28 -24.15
CA GLY A 70 -8.58 -14.56 -24.96
C GLY A 70 -7.49 -15.25 -24.13
N HIS A 71 -6.23 -15.20 -24.62
CA HIS A 71 -5.08 -15.91 -24.05
C HIS A 71 -4.10 -14.99 -23.32
N ILE A 72 -4.22 -13.67 -23.47
CA ILE A 72 -3.45 -12.70 -22.71
C ILE A 72 -4.24 -12.29 -21.47
N ASN A 73 -3.55 -12.27 -20.33
CA ASN A 73 -4.10 -11.87 -19.02
C ASN A 73 -3.65 -10.45 -18.70
N PRO A 74 -4.45 -9.40 -18.96
CA PRO A 74 -4.10 -8.06 -18.52
C PRO A 74 -4.20 -7.93 -17.01
N LEU A 75 -3.31 -7.10 -16.43
CA LEU A 75 -3.29 -6.77 -15.02
C LEU A 75 -3.47 -5.26 -14.86
N ARG A 76 -4.44 -4.86 -14.03
CA ARG A 76 -4.76 -3.46 -13.75
C ARG A 76 -3.84 -2.92 -12.66
N ALA A 77 -2.77 -2.20 -13.03
CA ALA A 77 -1.85 -1.60 -12.07
C ALA A 77 -2.53 -0.46 -11.30
N ARG A 78 -2.20 -0.34 -10.02
CA ARG A 78 -2.67 0.78 -9.20
C ARG A 78 -2.04 2.10 -9.64
N GLN A 79 -2.81 3.20 -9.58
CA GLN A 79 -2.27 4.55 -9.76
C GLN A 79 -1.10 4.80 -8.82
N LYS A 80 -0.11 5.61 -9.25
CA LYS A 80 1.17 5.88 -8.58
C LYS A 80 2.15 4.69 -8.55
N GLY A 81 1.83 3.57 -9.18
CA GLY A 81 2.75 2.46 -9.36
C GLY A 81 3.25 1.86 -8.04
N VAL A 82 4.56 1.54 -7.98
CA VAL A 82 5.19 0.92 -6.79
C VAL A 82 5.10 1.78 -5.53
N LEU A 83 4.89 3.09 -5.65
CA LEU A 83 4.68 3.97 -4.50
C LEU A 83 3.28 3.82 -3.88
N ARG A 84 2.36 3.10 -4.52
CA ARG A 84 1.04 2.76 -3.99
C ARG A 84 0.95 1.29 -3.59
N ARG A 85 1.49 0.40 -4.41
CA ARG A 85 1.53 -1.05 -4.18
C ARG A 85 2.89 -1.60 -4.64
N PRO A 86 3.72 -2.09 -3.71
CA PRO A 86 5.05 -2.63 -4.04
C PRO A 86 4.94 -4.02 -4.70
N GLY A 87 4.37 -4.06 -5.91
CA GLY A 87 4.14 -5.27 -6.69
C GLY A 87 4.79 -5.25 -8.06
N HIS A 88 5.00 -6.44 -8.66
CA HIS A 88 5.60 -6.60 -9.98
C HIS A 88 4.76 -5.95 -11.09
N THR A 89 3.43 -5.95 -10.96
CA THR A 89 2.49 -5.28 -11.86
C THR A 89 2.81 -3.78 -11.96
N GLU A 90 2.91 -3.14 -10.81
CA GLU A 90 3.22 -1.70 -10.70
C GLU A 90 4.65 -1.41 -11.14
N ALA A 91 5.61 -2.29 -10.78
CA ALA A 91 7.01 -2.14 -11.19
C ALA A 91 7.17 -2.15 -12.71
N ALA A 92 6.47 -3.02 -13.43
CA ALA A 92 6.53 -3.08 -14.89
C ALA A 92 6.05 -1.76 -15.53
N ILE A 93 4.96 -1.18 -15.02
CA ILE A 93 4.42 0.10 -15.49
C ILE A 93 5.38 1.25 -15.20
N ASP A 94 5.95 1.28 -14.00
CA ASP A 94 6.88 2.33 -13.60
C ASP A 94 8.16 2.30 -14.40
N LEU A 95 8.73 1.12 -14.65
CA LEU A 95 9.92 0.97 -15.50
C LEU A 95 9.66 1.43 -16.92
N ALA A 96 8.50 1.06 -17.50
CA ALA A 96 8.12 1.53 -18.83
C ALA A 96 8.01 3.06 -18.88
N ARG A 97 7.34 3.67 -17.88
CA ARG A 97 7.17 5.11 -17.77
C ARG A 97 8.51 5.84 -17.59
N LEU A 98 9.37 5.35 -16.69
CA LEU A 98 10.70 5.93 -16.46
C LEU A 98 11.62 5.83 -17.69
N ALA A 99 11.40 4.83 -18.54
CA ALA A 99 12.07 4.70 -19.81
C ALA A 99 11.47 5.56 -20.95
N GLY A 100 10.44 6.38 -20.67
CA GLY A 100 9.74 7.20 -21.67
C GLY A 100 8.83 6.41 -22.61
N LEU A 101 8.48 5.17 -22.25
CA LEU A 101 7.61 4.28 -23.02
C LEU A 101 6.14 4.37 -22.54
N GLN A 102 5.24 3.78 -23.33
CA GLN A 102 3.85 3.61 -22.90
C GLN A 102 3.79 2.78 -21.60
N PRO A 103 2.93 3.15 -20.62
CA PRO A 103 2.83 2.46 -19.34
C PRO A 103 2.12 1.10 -19.48
N ALA A 104 2.78 0.18 -20.16
CA ALA A 104 2.40 -1.20 -20.41
C ALA A 104 3.63 -2.10 -20.41
N GLY A 105 3.45 -3.38 -20.10
CA GLY A 105 4.56 -4.32 -20.09
C GLY A 105 4.14 -5.76 -20.36
N ALA A 106 5.12 -6.64 -20.49
CA ALA A 106 4.94 -8.09 -20.40
C ALA A 106 5.58 -8.59 -19.10
N LEU A 107 4.84 -9.35 -18.34
CA LEU A 107 5.26 -9.93 -17.06
C LEU A 107 5.21 -11.44 -17.15
N ILE A 108 6.30 -12.11 -16.80
CA ILE A 108 6.41 -13.55 -16.72
C ILE A 108 7.26 -13.95 -15.51
N GLU A 109 6.84 -15.01 -14.84
CA GLU A 109 7.61 -15.59 -13.74
C GLU A 109 8.54 -16.68 -14.29
N ILE A 110 9.78 -16.71 -13.77
CA ILE A 110 10.81 -17.66 -14.23
C ILE A 110 10.76 -18.91 -13.38
N MET A 111 10.56 -20.05 -14.05
CA MET A 111 10.57 -21.39 -13.44
C MET A 111 11.91 -22.09 -13.70
N ASN A 112 12.31 -22.95 -12.77
CA ASN A 112 13.38 -23.91 -12.96
C ASN A 112 12.92 -25.04 -13.91
N GLU A 113 13.87 -25.84 -14.42
CA GLU A 113 13.58 -26.97 -15.32
C GLU A 113 12.74 -28.05 -14.65
N ASP A 114 12.80 -28.17 -13.32
CA ASP A 114 11.99 -29.10 -12.52
C ASP A 114 10.55 -28.60 -12.24
N GLY A 115 10.18 -27.44 -12.76
CA GLY A 115 8.87 -26.80 -12.57
C GLY A 115 8.72 -26.00 -11.28
N THR A 116 9.71 -25.93 -10.42
CA THR A 116 9.70 -25.06 -9.25
C THR A 116 10.01 -23.60 -9.64
N MET A 117 9.61 -22.66 -8.79
CA MET A 117 9.90 -21.25 -9.06
C MET A 117 11.36 -20.90 -8.79
N ALA A 118 12.04 -20.32 -9.78
CA ALA A 118 13.41 -19.83 -9.62
C ALA A 118 13.49 -18.75 -8.52
N ARG A 119 14.54 -18.84 -7.70
CA ARG A 119 14.84 -17.88 -6.62
C ARG A 119 16.12 -17.14 -6.94
N LEU A 120 16.49 -16.18 -6.11
CA LEU A 120 17.58 -15.26 -6.38
C LEU A 120 18.89 -15.93 -6.84
N PRO A 121 19.35 -17.06 -6.26
CA PRO A 121 20.56 -17.73 -6.75
C PRO A 121 20.43 -18.17 -8.22
N GLN A 122 19.36 -18.88 -8.58
CA GLN A 122 19.11 -19.34 -9.95
C GLN A 122 18.88 -18.16 -10.91
N LEU A 123 18.12 -17.15 -10.47
CA LEU A 123 17.87 -15.93 -11.26
C LEU A 123 19.17 -15.18 -11.58
N THR A 124 20.13 -15.15 -10.64
CA THR A 124 21.44 -14.53 -10.84
C THR A 124 22.25 -15.26 -11.93
N GLU A 125 22.19 -16.60 -11.95
CA GLU A 125 22.85 -17.40 -13.01
C GLU A 125 22.19 -17.16 -14.39
N ILE A 126 20.85 -17.18 -14.42
CA ILE A 126 20.09 -16.91 -15.65
C ILE A 126 20.42 -15.51 -16.18
N ALA A 127 20.44 -14.52 -15.30
CA ALA A 127 20.76 -13.15 -15.70
C ALA A 127 22.17 -13.03 -16.27
N ARG A 128 23.18 -13.68 -15.69
CA ARG A 128 24.55 -13.71 -16.25
C ARG A 128 24.58 -14.40 -17.61
N LYS A 129 23.91 -15.55 -17.73
CA LYS A 129 23.86 -16.34 -18.96
C LYS A 129 23.27 -15.56 -20.14
N PHE A 130 22.24 -14.76 -19.90
CA PHE A 130 21.51 -14.03 -20.93
C PHE A 130 21.78 -12.52 -20.95
N GLY A 131 22.72 -12.01 -20.14
CA GLY A 131 23.04 -10.58 -20.06
C GLY A 131 21.87 -9.72 -19.56
N LEU A 132 21.01 -10.27 -18.70
CA LEU A 132 19.83 -9.58 -18.17
C LEU A 132 20.20 -8.74 -16.95
N LYS A 133 19.46 -7.65 -16.74
CA LYS A 133 19.56 -6.82 -15.53
C LYS A 133 18.66 -7.38 -14.45
N ILE A 134 19.12 -7.35 -13.18
CA ILE A 134 18.32 -7.68 -12.01
C ILE A 134 18.17 -6.41 -11.17
N ILE A 135 16.94 -6.10 -10.78
CA ILE A 135 16.62 -5.05 -9.81
C ILE A 135 15.62 -5.60 -8.78
N SER A 136 15.53 -4.98 -7.63
CA SER A 136 14.47 -5.25 -6.66
C SER A 136 13.37 -4.17 -6.74
N ILE A 137 12.16 -4.52 -6.34
CA ILE A 137 11.08 -3.53 -6.19
C ILE A 137 11.46 -2.49 -5.13
N ALA A 138 12.13 -2.89 -4.06
CA ALA A 138 12.64 -1.98 -3.03
C ALA A 138 13.58 -0.91 -3.62
N SER A 139 14.54 -1.32 -4.48
CA SER A 139 15.45 -0.37 -5.15
C SER A 139 14.73 0.57 -6.11
N LEU A 140 13.69 0.09 -6.80
CA LEU A 140 12.86 0.93 -7.68
C LEU A 140 12.05 1.95 -6.86
N ILE A 141 11.49 1.55 -5.72
CA ILE A 141 10.80 2.44 -4.79
C ILE A 141 11.77 3.51 -4.27
N GLU A 142 12.95 3.10 -3.82
CA GLU A 142 13.98 4.02 -3.35
C GLU A 142 14.37 5.05 -4.43
N TYR A 143 14.60 4.60 -5.65
CA TYR A 143 14.86 5.47 -6.79
C TYR A 143 13.72 6.47 -7.00
N ARG A 144 12.48 6.01 -7.06
CA ARG A 144 11.31 6.87 -7.26
C ARG A 144 11.08 7.86 -6.11
N LEU A 145 11.26 7.43 -4.86
CA LEU A 145 11.16 8.32 -3.70
C LEU A 145 12.27 9.37 -3.66
N ARG A 146 13.43 9.08 -4.23
CA ARG A 146 14.53 10.04 -4.36
C ARG A 146 14.25 11.07 -5.46
N GLU A 147 13.76 10.61 -6.62
CA GLU A 147 13.53 11.47 -7.79
C GLU A 147 12.15 12.14 -7.75
N GLU A 148 11.17 11.54 -7.09
CA GLU A 148 9.78 12.00 -7.04
C GLU A 148 9.35 12.19 -5.56
N SER A 149 9.57 13.37 -4.97
CA SER A 149 8.89 13.65 -3.69
C SER A 149 7.38 13.77 -3.92
N ILE A 150 6.60 12.82 -3.34
CA ILE A 150 5.13 12.78 -3.47
C ILE A 150 4.42 13.70 -2.46
N VAL A 151 5.19 14.30 -1.56
CA VAL A 151 4.71 15.25 -0.56
C VAL A 151 5.46 16.57 -0.67
N GLU A 152 4.84 17.64 -0.24
CA GLU A 152 5.42 18.96 -0.06
C GLU A 152 5.46 19.26 1.42
N LYS A 153 6.66 19.50 1.96
CA LYS A 153 6.88 19.83 3.37
C LYS A 153 6.58 21.30 3.62
N GLY A 154 5.77 21.59 4.64
CA GLY A 154 5.48 22.95 5.12
C GLY A 154 6.40 23.41 6.25
N GLU A 155 6.04 24.51 6.87
CA GLU A 155 6.76 25.09 7.99
C GLU A 155 6.64 24.24 9.26
N THR A 156 7.72 24.21 10.04
CA THR A 156 7.74 23.53 11.34
C THR A 156 7.61 24.55 12.45
N VAL A 157 6.68 24.30 13.38
CA VAL A 157 6.47 25.16 14.56
C VAL A 157 6.37 24.32 15.83
N ASP A 158 6.61 24.96 16.98
CA ASP A 158 6.42 24.34 18.29
C ASP A 158 4.94 24.11 18.57
N LEU A 159 4.64 22.97 19.17
CA LEU A 159 3.30 22.56 19.57
C LEU A 159 3.30 21.99 20.98
N PRO A 160 3.12 22.84 22.02
CA PRO A 160 2.87 22.36 23.38
C PRO A 160 1.54 21.62 23.43
N THR A 161 1.52 20.43 24.06
CA THR A 161 0.33 19.60 24.19
C THR A 161 0.15 19.09 25.61
N ALA A 162 -1.03 18.55 25.93
CA ALA A 162 -1.28 17.89 27.22
C ALA A 162 -0.45 16.61 27.44
N TRP A 163 0.21 16.10 26.42
CA TRP A 163 0.98 14.84 26.42
C TRP A 163 2.48 15.07 26.17
N GLY A 164 2.92 16.33 26.14
CA GLY A 164 4.32 16.72 25.95
C GLY A 164 4.49 17.84 24.94
N ASP A 165 5.73 18.33 24.86
CA ASP A 165 6.14 19.38 23.93
C ASP A 165 6.69 18.78 22.65
N PHE A 166 6.05 19.08 21.53
CA PHE A 166 6.39 18.59 20.20
C PHE A 166 6.66 19.74 19.23
N ARG A 167 7.21 19.42 18.09
CA ARG A 167 7.16 20.26 16.89
C ARG A 167 6.21 19.64 15.89
N ILE A 168 5.40 20.45 15.22
CA ILE A 168 4.48 20.02 14.18
C ILE A 168 4.95 20.50 12.82
N THR A 169 4.96 19.59 11.83
CA THR A 169 5.29 19.88 10.44
C THR A 169 4.17 19.36 9.55
N PRO A 170 3.47 20.19 8.77
CA PRO A 170 2.48 19.72 7.80
C PRO A 170 3.15 19.23 6.52
N PHE A 171 2.50 18.27 5.87
CA PHE A 171 2.89 17.70 4.58
C PHE A 171 1.68 17.63 3.66
N ARG A 172 1.76 18.30 2.51
CA ARG A 172 0.71 18.23 1.49
C ARG A 172 1.03 17.13 0.47
N GLN A 173 0.12 16.19 0.28
CA GLN A 173 0.23 15.17 -0.76
C GLN A 173 -0.04 15.79 -2.13
N LYS A 174 0.96 15.79 -3.04
CA LYS A 174 0.89 16.46 -4.35
C LYS A 174 -0.21 15.94 -5.26
N SER A 175 -0.62 14.68 -5.11
CA SER A 175 -1.56 14.03 -6.04
C SER A 175 -3.04 14.32 -5.77
N ASN A 176 -3.41 14.68 -4.53
CA ASN A 176 -4.81 14.87 -4.12
C ASN A 176 -5.01 16.05 -3.16
N GLY A 177 -3.92 16.75 -2.79
CA GLY A 177 -3.95 17.90 -1.89
C GLY A 177 -4.23 17.57 -0.43
N LEU A 178 -4.31 16.30 -0.02
CA LEU A 178 -4.52 15.93 1.37
C LEU A 178 -3.34 16.39 2.23
N GLU A 179 -3.65 16.90 3.42
CA GLU A 179 -2.68 17.40 4.38
C GLU A 179 -2.48 16.38 5.50
N HIS A 180 -1.24 15.98 5.70
CA HIS A 180 -0.78 15.08 6.75
C HIS A 180 0.11 15.88 7.70
N VAL A 181 0.37 15.37 8.90
CA VAL A 181 1.29 16.04 9.82
C VAL A 181 2.29 15.05 10.41
N ALA A 182 3.50 15.56 10.69
CA ALA A 182 4.45 14.90 11.57
C ALA A 182 4.55 15.67 12.88
N LEU A 183 4.38 14.98 14.01
CA LEU A 183 4.74 15.49 15.33
C LEU A 183 6.10 14.90 15.69
N THR A 184 7.05 15.73 16.07
CA THR A 184 8.42 15.30 16.35
C THR A 184 8.91 15.87 17.68
N LYS A 185 9.76 15.09 18.36
CA LYS A 185 10.49 15.52 19.56
C LYS A 185 11.95 15.10 19.45
N GLY A 186 12.86 15.95 19.92
CA GLY A 186 14.31 15.71 19.85
C GLY A 186 14.87 15.79 18.43
N GLU A 187 16.12 15.36 18.30
CA GLU A 187 16.86 15.29 17.03
C GLU A 187 17.49 13.91 16.86
N TRP A 188 17.73 13.50 15.62
CA TRP A 188 18.34 12.21 15.31
C TRP A 188 19.28 12.29 14.13
N THR A 189 20.18 11.33 14.05
CA THR A 189 21.05 11.09 12.89
C THR A 189 20.42 10.04 11.98
N GLU A 190 20.90 9.92 10.74
CA GLU A 190 20.37 8.97 9.75
C GLU A 190 20.49 7.49 10.17
N ASP A 191 21.52 7.14 10.95
CA ASP A 191 21.80 5.77 11.37
C ASP A 191 21.15 5.41 12.72
N GLU A 192 20.45 6.35 13.34
CA GLU A 192 19.86 6.14 14.65
C GLU A 192 18.42 5.61 14.54
N PRO A 193 18.08 4.52 15.27
CA PRO A 193 16.70 4.02 15.31
C PRO A 193 15.78 4.97 16.05
N VAL A 194 14.82 5.58 15.36
CA VAL A 194 13.88 6.56 15.91
C VAL A 194 12.59 5.88 16.34
N LEU A 195 12.11 6.17 17.55
CA LEU A 195 10.80 5.71 18.00
C LEU A 195 9.70 6.38 17.16
N THR A 196 9.00 5.59 16.33
CA THR A 196 8.10 6.12 15.31
C THR A 196 6.71 5.48 15.37
N ARG A 197 5.68 6.31 15.31
CA ARG A 197 4.29 5.89 15.14
C ARG A 197 3.75 6.38 13.80
N VAL A 198 3.21 5.48 12.99
CA VAL A 198 2.35 5.86 11.86
C VAL A 198 0.90 5.70 12.30
N HIS A 199 0.19 6.81 12.41
CA HIS A 199 -1.20 6.88 12.86
C HIS A 199 -2.10 7.32 11.71
N SER A 200 -3.13 6.53 11.40
CA SER A 200 -4.17 6.93 10.43
C SER A 200 -5.30 7.61 11.21
N SER A 201 -5.74 8.77 10.72
CA SER A 201 -6.78 9.57 11.37
C SER A 201 -8.03 8.77 11.69
N CYS A 202 -8.61 9.07 12.83
CA CYS A 202 -9.84 8.49 13.32
C CYS A 202 -10.63 9.58 14.04
N ALA A 203 -11.39 10.39 13.30
CA ALA A 203 -12.10 11.54 13.87
C ALA A 203 -12.95 11.16 15.10
N THR A 204 -13.60 9.99 15.07
CA THR A 204 -14.41 9.53 16.20
C THR A 204 -13.57 9.22 17.45
N GLY A 205 -12.39 8.59 17.30
CA GLY A 205 -11.51 8.27 18.44
C GLY A 205 -10.61 9.44 18.82
N ASP A 206 -9.93 10.04 17.84
CA ASP A 206 -8.88 11.02 18.09
C ASP A 206 -9.44 12.39 18.55
N ILE A 207 -10.63 12.78 18.04
CA ILE A 207 -11.24 14.10 18.33
C ILE A 207 -12.37 13.96 19.34
N PHE A 208 -13.29 12.98 19.14
CA PHE A 208 -14.50 12.88 19.95
C PHE A 208 -14.38 11.88 21.10
N GLY A 209 -13.23 11.21 21.28
CA GLY A 209 -13.00 10.28 22.37
C GLY A 209 -13.94 9.07 22.37
N SER A 210 -14.30 8.57 21.17
CA SER A 210 -15.20 7.43 21.03
C SER A 210 -14.65 6.16 21.69
N CYS A 211 -15.43 5.55 22.57
CA CYS A 211 -15.09 4.27 23.18
C CYS A 211 -15.26 3.05 22.25
N ARG A 212 -15.75 3.23 21.00
CA ARG A 212 -15.89 2.13 20.02
C ARG A 212 -14.57 1.62 19.46
N CYS A 213 -13.48 2.38 19.64
CA CYS A 213 -12.13 2.02 19.17
C CYS A 213 -11.09 2.43 20.20
N ASP A 214 -9.85 2.06 19.94
CA ASP A 214 -8.67 2.38 20.75
C ASP A 214 -7.76 3.44 20.12
N CYS A 215 -8.24 4.16 19.07
CA CYS A 215 -7.38 5.02 18.24
C CYS A 215 -6.86 6.23 19.03
N GLY A 216 -7.74 7.00 19.68
CA GLY A 216 -7.35 8.18 20.46
C GLY A 216 -6.39 7.82 21.59
N ASP A 217 -6.71 6.76 22.34
CA ASP A 217 -5.84 6.29 23.43
C ASP A 217 -4.46 5.88 22.92
N GLN A 218 -4.39 5.17 21.77
CA GLN A 218 -3.13 4.81 21.13
C GLN A 218 -2.34 6.05 20.67
N LEU A 219 -3.01 7.08 20.18
CA LEU A 219 -2.34 8.34 19.78
C LEU A 219 -1.72 9.02 21.00
N HIS A 220 -2.50 9.19 22.05
CA HIS A 220 -2.05 9.83 23.28
C HIS A 220 -0.94 9.03 23.99
N GLU A 221 -1.05 7.71 24.00
CA GLU A 221 0.00 6.86 24.56
C GLU A 221 1.31 6.93 23.74
N ALA A 222 1.22 6.95 22.41
CA ALA A 222 2.39 7.16 21.56
C ALA A 222 3.07 8.52 21.86
N MET A 223 2.29 9.58 22.07
CA MET A 223 2.83 10.88 22.46
C MET A 223 3.55 10.81 23.81
N ARG A 224 2.96 10.17 24.84
CA ARG A 224 3.60 9.99 26.16
C ARG A 224 4.89 9.17 26.07
N MET A 225 4.89 8.10 25.29
CA MET A 225 6.11 7.27 25.10
C MET A 225 7.25 8.08 24.47
N ILE A 226 6.95 8.91 23.46
CA ILE A 226 7.95 9.78 22.84
C ILE A 226 8.40 10.88 23.79
N GLU A 227 7.48 11.46 24.58
CA GLU A 227 7.81 12.44 25.61
C GLU A 227 8.78 11.86 26.64
N GLN A 228 8.53 10.65 27.13
CA GLN A 228 9.38 9.94 28.11
C GLN A 228 10.75 9.58 27.53
N GLU A 229 10.79 9.17 26.25
CA GLU A 229 12.06 8.85 25.58
C GLU A 229 12.86 10.14 25.22
N GLY A 230 12.19 11.28 25.13
CA GLY A 230 12.78 12.56 24.72
C GLY A 230 13.06 12.67 23.22
N LYS A 231 12.76 11.62 22.43
CA LYS A 231 13.03 11.54 21.00
C LYS A 231 12.04 10.62 20.27
N GLY A 232 11.49 11.09 19.17
CA GLY A 232 10.62 10.28 18.31
C GLY A 232 9.72 11.09 17.39
N ALA A 233 8.93 10.37 16.58
CA ALA A 233 8.04 10.93 15.58
C ALA A 233 6.68 10.23 15.53
N ILE A 234 5.61 11.00 15.35
CA ILE A 234 4.28 10.51 14.99
C ILE A 234 3.96 11.04 13.61
N ILE A 235 3.70 10.16 12.66
CA ILE A 235 3.23 10.49 11.33
C ILE A 235 1.71 10.30 11.32
N TYR A 236 0.97 11.41 11.37
CA TYR A 236 -0.48 11.41 11.39
C TYR A 236 -1.03 11.57 9.97
N LEU A 237 -1.62 10.51 9.44
CA LEU A 237 -2.09 10.44 8.07
C LEU A 237 -3.60 10.66 7.98
N GLN A 238 -4.03 11.56 7.12
CA GLN A 238 -5.45 11.78 6.79
C GLN A 238 -5.98 10.62 5.93
N GLN A 239 -6.21 9.47 6.58
CA GLN A 239 -6.70 8.23 5.97
C GLN A 239 -7.79 7.60 6.83
N GLU A 240 -8.86 8.37 7.06
CA GLU A 240 -10.00 8.01 7.89
C GLU A 240 -10.61 6.67 7.47
N GLY A 241 -11.00 5.87 8.47
CA GLY A 241 -11.67 4.59 8.24
C GLY A 241 -10.81 3.58 7.46
N ARG A 242 -9.49 3.60 7.58
CA ARG A 242 -8.53 2.82 6.76
C ARG A 242 -8.58 3.18 5.27
N GLY A 243 -8.83 4.45 4.95
CA GLY A 243 -8.87 4.95 3.59
C GLY A 243 -10.26 5.04 2.95
N ILE A 244 -11.31 4.52 3.59
CA ILE A 244 -12.69 4.57 3.07
C ILE A 244 -13.42 5.90 3.36
N GLY A 245 -12.84 6.73 4.22
CA GLY A 245 -13.41 8.02 4.62
C GLY A 245 -14.46 7.93 5.73
N LEU A 246 -14.76 9.10 6.36
CA LEU A 246 -15.64 9.17 7.53
C LEU A 246 -17.07 8.72 7.21
N CYS A 247 -17.63 9.15 6.10
CA CYS A 247 -19.02 8.79 5.74
C CYS A 247 -19.22 7.28 5.61
N ASN A 248 -18.30 6.58 4.95
CA ASN A 248 -18.40 5.13 4.80
C ASN A 248 -18.06 4.39 6.11
N LYS A 249 -17.16 4.94 6.93
CA LYS A 249 -16.91 4.41 8.28
C LYS A 249 -18.18 4.46 9.14
N ILE A 250 -18.98 5.52 9.09
CA ILE A 250 -20.24 5.60 9.84
C ILE A 250 -21.27 4.60 9.29
N LYS A 251 -21.32 4.38 7.95
CA LYS A 251 -22.14 3.29 7.38
C LYS A 251 -21.68 1.91 7.89
N ALA A 252 -20.35 1.69 7.95
CA ALA A 252 -19.80 0.45 8.51
C ALA A 252 -20.18 0.27 9.99
N TYR A 253 -20.19 1.33 10.79
CA TYR A 253 -20.67 1.28 12.19
C TYR A 253 -22.13 0.83 12.27
N LYS A 254 -23.02 1.34 11.40
CA LYS A 254 -24.40 0.89 11.33
C LYS A 254 -24.51 -0.60 11.04
N LEU A 255 -23.75 -1.10 10.06
CA LEU A 255 -23.70 -2.53 9.74
C LEU A 255 -23.16 -3.37 10.90
N GLN A 256 -22.21 -2.84 11.68
CA GLN A 256 -21.69 -3.49 12.86
C GLN A 256 -22.75 -3.56 13.98
N ASP A 257 -23.58 -2.53 14.14
CA ASP A 257 -24.71 -2.54 15.08
C ASP A 257 -25.78 -3.56 14.66
N GLU A 258 -25.87 -3.88 13.38
CA GLU A 258 -26.71 -4.93 12.80
C GLU A 258 -26.09 -6.35 12.90
N GLY A 259 -24.88 -6.48 13.47
CA GLY A 259 -24.24 -7.76 13.78
C GLY A 259 -23.02 -8.13 12.95
N LEU A 260 -22.69 -7.42 11.87
CA LEU A 260 -21.48 -7.66 11.07
C LEU A 260 -20.21 -7.33 11.89
N ASP A 261 -19.09 -7.93 11.52
CA ASP A 261 -17.80 -7.47 12.03
C ASP A 261 -17.23 -6.33 11.15
N THR A 262 -16.08 -5.77 11.55
CA THR A 262 -15.46 -4.65 10.83
C THR A 262 -15.03 -5.01 9.41
N VAL A 263 -14.57 -6.24 9.18
CA VAL A 263 -14.10 -6.72 7.87
C VAL A 263 -15.29 -6.92 6.95
N ASP A 264 -16.32 -7.64 7.42
CA ASP A 264 -17.50 -7.94 6.64
C ASP A 264 -18.31 -6.67 6.33
N ALA A 265 -18.34 -5.69 7.25
CA ALA A 265 -18.95 -4.38 7.02
C ALA A 265 -18.26 -3.61 5.88
N ASN A 266 -16.93 -3.62 5.82
CA ASN A 266 -16.19 -2.97 4.72
C ASN A 266 -16.44 -3.67 3.39
N VAL A 267 -16.37 -5.00 3.35
CA VAL A 267 -16.65 -5.79 2.13
C VAL A 267 -18.07 -5.55 1.63
N ARG A 268 -19.05 -5.50 2.54
CA ARG A 268 -20.45 -5.22 2.20
C ARG A 268 -20.63 -3.83 1.56
N LEU A 269 -19.76 -2.88 1.89
CA LEU A 269 -19.76 -1.53 1.30
C LEU A 269 -18.94 -1.43 0.00
N GLY A 270 -18.35 -2.56 -0.47
CA GLY A 270 -17.55 -2.61 -1.69
C GLY A 270 -16.08 -2.20 -1.51
N PHE A 271 -15.55 -2.19 -0.28
CA PHE A 271 -14.16 -1.84 0.02
C PHE A 271 -13.33 -3.06 0.40
N GLY A 272 -12.03 -2.99 0.16
CA GLY A 272 -11.07 -3.93 0.70
C GLY A 272 -10.95 -3.84 2.24
N VAL A 273 -10.22 -4.79 2.81
CA VAL A 273 -9.95 -4.84 4.27
C VAL A 273 -9.10 -3.64 4.71
N ASP A 274 -8.21 -3.17 3.84
CA ASP A 274 -7.29 -2.05 4.11
C ASP A 274 -6.99 -1.29 2.81
N GLU A 275 -7.51 -0.06 2.69
CA GLU A 275 -7.33 0.84 1.54
C GLU A 275 -6.29 1.94 1.83
N ARG A 276 -5.47 1.81 2.89
CA ARG A 276 -4.47 2.82 3.24
C ARG A 276 -3.32 2.87 2.24
N ASP A 277 -2.83 4.09 2.02
CA ASP A 277 -1.62 4.39 1.25
C ASP A 277 -0.40 4.47 2.18
N TYR A 278 0.39 3.42 2.25
CA TYR A 278 1.61 3.38 3.08
C TYR A 278 2.75 4.18 2.45
N GLY A 279 2.72 4.43 1.13
CA GLY A 279 3.75 5.18 0.41
C GLY A 279 3.85 6.64 0.86
N VAL A 280 2.71 7.26 1.18
CA VAL A 280 2.70 8.64 1.73
C VAL A 280 3.38 8.67 3.09
N GLY A 281 3.05 7.75 3.98
CA GLY A 281 3.70 7.63 5.29
C GLY A 281 5.20 7.43 5.17
N ALA A 282 5.64 6.54 4.28
CA ALA A 282 7.05 6.28 4.02
C ALA A 282 7.77 7.51 3.47
N SER A 283 7.13 8.27 2.55
CA SER A 283 7.68 9.50 2.01
C SER A 283 7.88 10.56 3.11
N ILE A 284 6.90 10.76 3.98
CA ILE A 284 7.01 11.71 5.11
C ILE A 284 8.13 11.28 6.07
N ILE A 285 8.23 9.99 6.41
CA ILE A 285 9.28 9.45 7.28
C ILE A 285 10.66 9.77 6.69
N ARG A 286 10.87 9.57 5.39
CA ARG A 286 12.14 9.88 4.72
C ARG A 286 12.43 11.38 4.68
N GLU A 287 11.43 12.22 4.39
CA GLU A 287 11.56 13.70 4.44
C GLU A 287 11.92 14.21 5.85
N MET A 288 11.58 13.45 6.90
CA MET A 288 11.99 13.73 8.26
C MET A 288 13.39 13.16 8.61
N GLY A 289 14.11 12.57 7.63
CA GLY A 289 15.45 12.01 7.82
C GLY A 289 15.49 10.70 8.60
N ILE A 290 14.37 9.99 8.74
CA ILE A 290 14.29 8.72 9.47
C ILE A 290 14.53 7.57 8.47
N LYS A 291 15.68 6.88 8.59
CA LYS A 291 16.00 5.68 7.81
C LYS A 291 15.78 4.41 8.61
N HIS A 292 16.03 4.47 9.91
CA HIS A 292 15.91 3.38 10.87
C HIS A 292 14.84 3.71 11.90
N MET A 293 13.99 2.74 12.24
CA MET A 293 12.93 3.01 13.20
C MET A 293 12.67 1.88 14.18
N ARG A 294 12.25 2.27 15.37
CA ARG A 294 11.55 1.44 16.34
C ARG A 294 10.05 1.72 16.18
N LEU A 295 9.35 0.85 15.46
CA LEU A 295 7.97 1.11 15.03
C LEU A 295 6.96 0.73 16.11
N MET A 296 6.20 1.71 16.60
CA MET A 296 5.08 1.49 17.51
C MET A 296 3.87 0.95 16.75
N THR A 297 3.65 -0.37 16.81
CA THR A 297 2.52 -1.02 16.15
C THR A 297 2.25 -2.41 16.70
N ASN A 298 0.97 -2.82 16.64
CA ASN A 298 0.52 -4.20 16.87
C ASN A 298 0.06 -4.86 15.56
N ASN A 299 0.17 -4.16 14.42
CA ASN A 299 -0.32 -4.60 13.12
C ASN A 299 0.85 -5.08 12.23
N PRO A 300 0.95 -6.39 11.93
CA PRO A 300 2.02 -6.93 11.09
C PRO A 300 1.97 -6.41 9.64
N LEU A 301 0.78 -6.13 9.10
CA LEU A 301 0.65 -5.58 7.75
C LEU A 301 1.24 -4.16 7.64
N LYS A 302 1.19 -3.37 8.71
CA LYS A 302 1.80 -2.05 8.76
C LYS A 302 3.32 -2.12 8.66
N ARG A 303 3.91 -3.12 9.32
CA ARG A 303 5.34 -3.42 9.23
C ARG A 303 5.73 -3.75 7.79
N ALA A 304 5.10 -4.78 7.21
CA ALA A 304 5.38 -5.22 5.84
C ALA A 304 5.16 -4.08 4.81
N GLY A 305 4.12 -3.27 5.01
CA GLY A 305 3.85 -2.10 4.18
C GLY A 305 5.01 -1.11 4.18
N LEU A 306 5.56 -0.73 5.33
CA LEU A 306 6.66 0.24 5.43
C LEU A 306 8.00 -0.35 4.97
N GLU A 307 8.32 -1.61 5.32
CA GLU A 307 9.52 -2.31 4.83
C GLU A 307 9.53 -2.41 3.30
N GLY A 308 8.36 -2.61 2.67
CA GLY A 308 8.20 -2.60 1.22
C GLY A 308 8.59 -1.27 0.54
N TYR A 309 8.65 -0.17 1.29
CA TYR A 309 9.12 1.14 0.84
C TYR A 309 10.58 1.45 1.22
N GLY A 310 11.36 0.44 1.58
CA GLY A 310 12.80 0.56 1.86
C GLY A 310 13.13 1.22 3.20
N LEU A 311 12.18 1.29 4.13
CA LEU A 311 12.42 1.72 5.50
C LEU A 311 12.88 0.54 6.35
N LYS A 312 13.91 0.72 7.16
CA LYS A 312 14.40 -0.33 8.05
C LYS A 312 13.70 -0.26 9.40
N ILE A 313 13.05 -1.38 9.79
CA ILE A 313 12.41 -1.52 11.09
C ILE A 313 13.30 -2.39 11.97
N ASP A 314 14.03 -1.77 12.87
CA ASP A 314 14.97 -2.44 13.77
C ASP A 314 14.25 -3.13 14.93
N GLN A 315 13.12 -2.57 15.38
CA GLN A 315 12.33 -3.11 16.47
C GLN A 315 10.85 -2.80 16.32
N ILE A 316 9.98 -3.73 16.71
CA ILE A 316 8.55 -3.47 16.95
C ILE A 316 8.37 -3.14 18.41
N VAL A 317 7.74 -2.01 18.67
CA VAL A 317 7.34 -1.56 20.00
C VAL A 317 5.82 -1.71 20.12
N PRO A 318 5.32 -2.61 20.95
CA PRO A 318 3.88 -2.79 21.13
C PRO A 318 3.26 -1.54 21.76
N ILE A 319 2.03 -1.23 21.34
CA ILE A 319 1.20 -0.16 21.91
C ILE A 319 -0.19 -0.72 22.17
N VAL A 320 -0.36 -1.33 23.32
CA VAL A 320 -1.58 -2.04 23.71
C VAL A 320 -2.34 -1.20 24.71
N ILE A 321 -3.60 -0.93 24.40
CA ILE A 321 -4.55 -0.25 25.29
C ILE A 321 -5.50 -1.29 25.86
N ALA A 322 -5.77 -1.20 27.16
CA ALA A 322 -6.72 -2.08 27.81
C ALA A 322 -8.12 -1.98 27.16
N PRO A 323 -8.78 -3.09 26.87
CA PRO A 323 -10.12 -3.07 26.29
C PRO A 323 -11.14 -2.47 27.27
N ASN A 324 -12.18 -1.85 26.73
CA ASN A 324 -13.38 -1.46 27.47
C ASN A 324 -14.60 -2.26 26.97
N GLU A 325 -15.73 -2.11 27.63
CA GLU A 325 -16.98 -2.84 27.31
C GLU A 325 -17.48 -2.55 25.87
N HIS A 326 -17.18 -1.36 25.31
CA HIS A 326 -17.65 -0.95 24.00
C HIS A 326 -16.72 -1.38 22.85
N ASN A 327 -15.41 -1.56 23.09
CA ASN A 327 -14.44 -1.88 22.04
C ASN A 327 -13.91 -3.32 22.06
N LEU A 328 -14.25 -4.12 23.07
CA LEU A 328 -13.74 -5.50 23.22
C LEU A 328 -14.00 -6.34 21.95
N ARG A 329 -15.22 -6.27 21.39
CA ARG A 329 -15.57 -6.98 20.16
C ARG A 329 -14.72 -6.53 18.98
N TYR A 330 -14.50 -5.23 18.83
CA TYR A 330 -13.65 -4.65 17.78
C TYR A 330 -12.19 -5.10 17.92
N LEU A 331 -11.64 -5.12 19.14
CA LEU A 331 -10.27 -5.56 19.39
C LEU A 331 -10.11 -7.07 19.13
N LYS A 332 -11.08 -7.89 19.49
CA LYS A 332 -11.11 -9.32 19.15
C LYS A 332 -11.10 -9.54 17.63
N THR A 333 -11.87 -8.78 16.85
CA THR A 333 -11.84 -8.83 15.38
C THR A 333 -10.46 -8.45 14.84
N LYS A 334 -9.79 -7.43 15.38
CA LYS A 334 -8.42 -7.07 15.03
C LYS A 334 -7.45 -8.23 15.27
N GLU A 335 -7.53 -8.92 16.39
CA GLU A 335 -6.64 -10.03 16.74
C GLU A 335 -6.91 -11.25 15.87
N GLN A 336 -8.15 -11.69 15.76
CA GLN A 336 -8.54 -12.93 15.11
C GLN A 336 -8.50 -12.86 13.57
N ARG A 337 -9.00 -11.76 13.00
CA ARG A 337 -9.16 -11.62 11.54
C ARG A 337 -8.11 -10.75 10.86
N MET A 338 -7.40 -9.93 11.62
CA MET A 338 -6.39 -9.02 11.08
C MET A 338 -4.99 -9.26 11.66
N HIS A 339 -4.83 -10.35 12.41
CA HIS A 339 -3.57 -10.82 12.97
C HIS A 339 -2.83 -9.80 13.84
N HIS A 340 -3.55 -8.88 14.49
CA HIS A 340 -2.95 -7.96 15.44
C HIS A 340 -2.46 -8.71 16.68
N THR A 341 -1.33 -8.32 17.21
CA THR A 341 -0.77 -8.87 18.46
C THR A 341 -1.24 -8.03 19.63
N LEU A 342 -2.41 -8.35 20.19
CA LEU A 342 -3.01 -7.61 21.32
C LEU A 342 -2.91 -8.37 22.64
N GLY A 343 -2.79 -9.70 22.61
CA GLY A 343 -2.68 -10.55 23.80
C GLY A 343 -3.96 -10.66 24.61
N LEU A 344 -5.13 -10.53 23.98
CA LEU A 344 -6.43 -10.57 24.63
C LEU A 344 -6.78 -11.95 25.20
N ASP A 345 -6.20 -13.01 24.65
CA ASP A 345 -6.43 -14.40 25.11
C ASP A 345 -5.64 -14.76 26.39
N LYS A 346 -4.85 -13.82 26.93
CA LYS A 346 -4.02 -14.02 28.14
C LYS A 346 -4.56 -13.34 29.39
N GLN A 347 -5.76 -12.74 29.30
CA GLN A 347 -6.42 -12.07 30.43
C GLN A 347 -7.65 -12.85 30.89
#